data_d274e20aaa1260fc76c2d9bdda3d80a2
#
_entry.id   d274e20aaa1260fc76c2d9bdda3d80a2
#
_cell.length_a   1.000
_cell.length_b   1.000
_cell.length_c   1.000
_cell.angle_alpha   90.00
_cell.angle_beta   90.00
_cell.angle_gamma   90.00
#
_symmetry.space_group_name_H-M   'P 1'
#
loop_
_entity.id
_entity.type
_entity.pdbx_description
1 polymer ?
#
loop_
_entity_poly.entity_id
_entity_poly.type
_entity_poly.pdbx_seq_one_letter_code
_entity_poly.pdbx_strand_id
1 'polypeptide(L)'
;VIYRSPIFLFIPLLAVVFAELLARSVGYGISELGVTINGQSSSIMSVLVLGAGTDYALLIVARYREELHSTEDRHEAMQAAMASAGPAVFASAATVIAALLCLTVAKVNGTSGLGPIGALGVACAAVSMLTLLPALLTIFGRRAFWPFVPHTPRWTAPTDVAQSGIGKRIVEGSSVGALMPVIGAALVCVILLPLTILTALLRRFVSLVTRGRVKIPSVVSLFDRSIFKPYEIRRTQHEHLADATHGFWKRVGDRVAARPVRVMTGSIVVLLVMCAGLAFFSTDLTTNDGYRTSVESVEGQDLLAKSFPAGASAPADVIVPPGGDVQAVTTALEQTDGIDTVSPPVAEGEQGTLIQATLDPPPYSTEAFDLVEPIRDAASGAVEGTVVGGASAVEFDVREAAGWDSTVIPPIVLVVVFLILVLLLRAVTAPLILIGTVILSFLAALGVGYFAFEVFFDFPGSDPSLPLFAFVFLVALGVDYNIFLMARAREETLKHGTHEGMLRALAVTGGVITSAGIVLAGTFSVLAVLPLVFLTEIGFVVAFGVLLDTFLVRSVLVPSIVLKVGPKVWWPSRLAKTDGAGEERERTLVTS
;
A
#
# COMPACT_ATOMS: atom_id res chain seq x y z
N VAL A 1 10.27 -6.70 -13.99
CA VAL A 1 10.95 -5.50 -14.51
C VAL A 1 12.27 -5.26 -13.76
N ILE A 2 12.26 -5.26 -12.42
CA ILE A 2 13.41 -4.92 -11.57
C ILE A 2 14.50 -5.98 -11.64
N TYR A 3 14.16 -7.21 -11.42
CA TYR A 3 15.12 -8.32 -11.37
C TYR A 3 15.34 -8.95 -12.73
N ARG A 4 14.57 -8.54 -13.74
CA ARG A 4 14.67 -8.99 -15.14
C ARG A 4 14.71 -10.52 -15.27
N SER A 5 14.08 -11.23 -14.33
CA SER A 5 14.01 -12.70 -14.29
C SER A 5 12.55 -13.17 -14.25
N PRO A 6 12.11 -14.03 -15.17
CA PRO A 6 10.77 -14.59 -15.15
C PRO A 6 10.54 -15.53 -13.96
N ILE A 7 11.57 -16.19 -13.45
CA ILE A 7 11.49 -17.09 -12.29
C ILE A 7 11.15 -16.28 -11.03
N PHE A 8 11.67 -15.05 -10.95
CA PHE A 8 11.37 -14.13 -9.85
C PHE A 8 9.92 -13.64 -9.79
N LEU A 9 9.14 -13.84 -10.82
CA LEU A 9 7.70 -13.59 -10.75
C LEU A 9 7.02 -14.65 -9.86
N PHE A 10 7.44 -15.89 -9.98
CA PHE A 10 6.76 -17.01 -9.34
C PHE A 10 7.17 -17.24 -7.88
N ILE A 11 8.43 -17.03 -7.51
CA ILE A 11 8.92 -17.32 -6.15
C ILE A 11 8.26 -16.40 -5.11
N PRO A 12 8.31 -15.06 -5.24
CA PRO A 12 7.62 -14.17 -4.32
C PRO A 12 6.09 -14.33 -4.38
N LEU A 13 5.51 -14.52 -5.57
CA LEU A 13 4.08 -14.72 -5.72
C LEU A 13 3.60 -15.96 -4.96
N LEU A 14 4.35 -17.07 -5.05
CA LEU A 14 4.03 -18.29 -4.29
C LEU A 14 4.04 -18.04 -2.77
N ALA A 15 5.03 -17.27 -2.28
CA ALA A 15 5.10 -16.92 -0.87
C ALA A 15 3.94 -15.99 -0.44
N VAL A 16 3.51 -15.06 -1.32
CA VAL A 16 2.35 -14.19 -1.07
C VAL A 16 1.04 -14.98 -1.08
N VAL A 17 0.85 -15.88 -2.05
CA VAL A 17 -0.34 -16.74 -2.10
C VAL A 17 -0.43 -17.61 -0.84
N PHE A 18 0.70 -18.14 -0.36
CA PHE A 18 0.73 -18.87 0.90
C PHE A 18 0.37 -17.97 2.10
N ALA A 19 0.86 -16.73 2.14
CA ALA A 19 0.50 -15.76 3.16
C ALA A 19 -1.00 -15.45 3.16
N GLU A 20 -1.60 -15.31 1.97
CA GLU A 20 -3.03 -15.06 1.79
C GLU A 20 -3.87 -16.24 2.29
N LEU A 21 -3.50 -17.47 1.94
CA LEU A 21 -4.18 -18.68 2.42
C LEU A 21 -4.07 -18.80 3.96
N LEU A 22 -2.90 -18.49 4.51
CA LEU A 22 -2.68 -18.49 5.95
C LEU A 22 -3.55 -17.42 6.63
N ALA A 23 -3.59 -16.20 6.09
CA ALA A 23 -4.38 -15.10 6.62
C ALA A 23 -5.88 -15.42 6.62
N ARG A 24 -6.40 -16.02 5.53
CA ARG A 24 -7.79 -16.47 5.45
C ARG A 24 -8.11 -17.56 6.46
N SER A 25 -7.20 -18.53 6.61
CA SER A 25 -7.39 -19.66 7.54
C SER A 25 -7.40 -19.19 8.99
N VAL A 26 -6.47 -18.32 9.37
CA VAL A 26 -6.41 -17.76 10.74
C VAL A 26 -7.55 -16.76 10.95
N GLY A 27 -7.89 -15.97 9.92
CA GLY A 27 -9.02 -15.04 9.94
C GLY A 27 -10.34 -15.74 10.24
N TYR A 28 -10.58 -16.92 9.62
CA TYR A 28 -11.73 -17.76 9.96
C TYR A 28 -11.75 -18.12 11.46
N GLY A 29 -10.61 -18.52 12.02
CA GLY A 29 -10.52 -18.79 13.45
C GLY A 29 -10.78 -17.57 14.35
N ILE A 30 -10.43 -16.37 13.89
CA ILE A 30 -10.70 -15.11 14.63
C ILE A 30 -12.17 -14.72 14.51
N SER A 31 -12.85 -15.02 13.41
CA SER A 31 -14.29 -14.75 13.28
C SER A 31 -15.12 -15.56 14.27
N GLU A 32 -14.69 -16.77 14.62
CA GLU A 32 -15.31 -17.59 15.68
C GLU A 32 -15.17 -16.94 17.09
N LEU A 33 -14.22 -16.02 17.28
CA LEU A 33 -14.04 -15.25 18.51
C LEU A 33 -14.87 -13.95 18.53
N GLY A 34 -15.77 -13.75 17.56
CA GLY A 34 -16.70 -12.63 17.51
C GLY A 34 -16.23 -11.40 16.73
N VAL A 35 -15.11 -11.47 16.01
CA VAL A 35 -14.69 -10.38 15.11
C VAL A 35 -15.51 -10.42 13.83
N THR A 36 -16.19 -9.35 13.50
CA THR A 36 -17.01 -9.25 12.29
C THR A 36 -16.13 -9.13 11.04
N ILE A 37 -16.26 -10.07 10.13
CA ILE A 37 -15.57 -10.05 8.82
C ILE A 37 -16.64 -9.89 7.75
N ASN A 38 -16.56 -8.78 7.00
CA ASN A 38 -17.41 -8.54 5.83
C ASN A 38 -16.59 -8.67 4.53
N GLY A 39 -17.28 -8.64 3.38
CA GLY A 39 -16.64 -8.75 2.06
C GLY A 39 -15.64 -7.63 1.78
N GLN A 40 -15.89 -6.42 2.29
CA GLN A 40 -15.03 -5.26 2.14
C GLN A 40 -13.72 -5.44 2.93
N SER A 41 -13.79 -5.79 4.23
CA SER A 41 -12.60 -6.03 5.06
C SER A 41 -11.75 -7.20 4.54
N SER A 42 -12.39 -8.26 4.02
CA SER A 42 -11.69 -9.39 3.37
C SER A 42 -10.96 -8.96 2.09
N SER A 43 -11.57 -8.13 1.24
CA SER A 43 -10.95 -7.62 0.02
C SER A 43 -9.77 -6.73 0.32
N ILE A 44 -9.90 -5.82 1.27
CA ILE A 44 -8.83 -4.93 1.73
C ILE A 44 -7.69 -5.74 2.34
N MET A 45 -7.97 -6.74 3.19
CA MET A 45 -6.95 -7.64 3.74
C MET A 45 -6.14 -8.30 2.63
N SER A 46 -6.80 -8.83 1.59
CA SER A 46 -6.12 -9.47 0.46
C SER A 46 -5.18 -8.52 -0.27
N VAL A 47 -5.59 -7.28 -0.49
CA VAL A 47 -4.74 -6.24 -1.12
C VAL A 47 -3.58 -5.85 -0.21
N LEU A 48 -3.79 -5.76 1.11
CA LEU A 48 -2.71 -5.51 2.08
C LEU A 48 -1.70 -6.65 2.13
N VAL A 49 -2.14 -7.91 2.14
CA VAL A 49 -1.26 -9.10 2.11
C VAL A 49 -0.43 -9.10 0.83
N LEU A 50 -1.05 -8.85 -0.31
CA LEU A 50 -0.37 -8.79 -1.61
C LEU A 50 0.60 -7.61 -1.67
N GLY A 51 0.18 -6.42 -1.24
CA GLY A 51 0.98 -5.20 -1.22
C GLY A 51 2.19 -5.32 -0.30
N ALA A 52 1.97 -5.51 1.00
CA ALA A 52 3.05 -5.64 1.99
C ALA A 52 3.94 -6.86 1.70
N GLY A 53 3.36 -7.99 1.29
CA GLY A 53 4.12 -9.18 0.94
C GLY A 53 5.07 -8.96 -0.24
N THR A 54 4.61 -8.28 -1.30
CA THR A 54 5.48 -7.96 -2.45
C THR A 54 6.58 -6.98 -2.08
N ASP A 55 6.32 -6.02 -1.20
CA ASP A 55 7.29 -5.05 -0.73
C ASP A 55 8.39 -5.69 0.11
N TYR A 56 8.02 -6.52 1.08
CA TYR A 56 8.99 -7.28 1.87
C TYR A 56 9.84 -8.22 1.01
N ALA A 57 9.19 -8.88 0.03
CA ALA A 57 9.90 -9.71 -0.93
C ALA A 57 10.94 -8.91 -1.74
N LEU A 58 10.57 -7.72 -2.23
CA LEU A 58 11.47 -6.86 -3.01
C LEU A 58 12.72 -6.48 -2.22
N LEU A 59 12.57 -6.16 -0.94
CA LEU A 59 13.68 -5.80 -0.05
C LEU A 59 14.63 -6.97 0.20
N ILE A 60 14.08 -8.11 0.60
CA ILE A 60 14.86 -9.33 0.88
C ILE A 60 15.61 -9.78 -0.37
N VAL A 61 14.92 -9.79 -1.50
CA VAL A 61 15.49 -10.20 -2.79
C VAL A 61 16.59 -9.24 -3.26
N ALA A 62 16.37 -7.92 -3.12
CA ALA A 62 17.38 -6.93 -3.48
C ALA A 62 18.67 -7.14 -2.66
N ARG A 63 18.51 -7.33 -1.35
CA ARG A 63 19.66 -7.57 -0.46
C ARG A 63 20.33 -8.92 -0.72
N TYR A 64 19.56 -9.97 -0.91
CA TYR A 64 20.11 -11.28 -1.28
C TYR A 64 20.91 -11.23 -2.58
N ARG A 65 20.42 -10.51 -3.58
CA ARG A 65 21.15 -10.32 -4.84
C ARG A 65 22.45 -9.56 -4.64
N GLU A 66 22.47 -8.52 -3.79
CA GLU A 66 23.68 -7.77 -3.44
C GLU A 66 24.73 -8.68 -2.79
N GLU A 67 24.32 -9.49 -1.80
CA GLU A 67 25.20 -10.43 -1.12
C GLU A 67 25.73 -11.55 -2.04
N LEU A 68 24.93 -11.99 -3.02
CA LEU A 68 25.39 -12.95 -4.02
C LEU A 68 26.49 -12.40 -4.95
N HIS A 69 26.68 -11.09 -5.05
CA HIS A 69 27.84 -10.52 -5.75
C HIS A 69 29.13 -10.61 -4.92
N SER A 70 29.03 -10.64 -3.60
CA SER A 70 30.20 -10.70 -2.70
C SER A 70 30.60 -12.12 -2.29
N THR A 71 29.62 -13.04 -2.15
CA THR A 71 29.81 -14.38 -1.58
C THR A 71 29.38 -15.46 -2.57
N GLU A 72 30.18 -16.53 -2.72
CA GLU A 72 29.86 -17.65 -3.62
C GLU A 72 28.78 -18.58 -3.03
N ASP A 73 28.80 -18.79 -1.71
CA ASP A 73 27.82 -19.63 -1.02
C ASP A 73 26.48 -18.91 -0.90
N ARG A 74 25.44 -19.57 -1.42
CA ARG A 74 24.06 -19.08 -1.37
C ARG A 74 23.48 -19.00 0.05
N HIS A 75 23.94 -19.85 0.97
CA HIS A 75 23.48 -19.89 2.36
C HIS A 75 24.07 -18.74 3.16
N GLU A 76 25.38 -18.50 3.01
CA GLU A 76 26.05 -17.35 3.62
C GLU A 76 25.47 -16.03 3.10
N ALA A 77 25.27 -15.91 1.78
CA ALA A 77 24.63 -14.75 1.18
C ALA A 77 23.22 -14.52 1.72
N MET A 78 22.41 -15.57 1.92
CA MET A 78 21.08 -15.45 2.49
C MET A 78 21.13 -15.05 3.96
N GLN A 79 22.05 -15.63 4.74
CA GLN A 79 22.22 -15.27 6.14
C GLN A 79 22.61 -13.79 6.31
N ALA A 80 23.53 -13.29 5.49
CA ALA A 80 23.91 -11.88 5.48
C ALA A 80 22.76 -10.97 5.04
N ALA A 81 22.01 -11.37 4.01
CA ALA A 81 20.84 -10.65 3.54
C ALA A 81 19.76 -10.54 4.63
N MET A 82 19.45 -11.64 5.30
CA MET A 82 18.45 -11.66 6.37
C MET A 82 18.91 -10.91 7.62
N ALA A 83 20.18 -10.94 7.97
CA ALA A 83 20.74 -10.16 9.07
C ALA A 83 20.59 -8.64 8.84
N SER A 84 20.64 -8.20 7.58
CA SER A 84 20.49 -6.79 7.19
C SER A 84 19.04 -6.39 6.91
N ALA A 85 18.30 -7.14 6.08
CA ALA A 85 16.95 -6.80 5.66
C ALA A 85 15.87 -7.23 6.68
N GLY A 86 16.10 -8.35 7.41
CA GLY A 86 15.11 -8.91 8.33
C GLY A 86 14.62 -7.93 9.40
N PRO A 87 15.51 -7.27 10.16
CA PRO A 87 15.11 -6.29 11.16
C PRO A 87 14.30 -5.13 10.58
N ALA A 88 14.61 -4.70 9.37
CA ALA A 88 13.91 -3.62 8.69
C ALA A 88 12.50 -4.05 8.25
N VAL A 89 12.36 -5.25 7.68
CA VAL A 89 11.04 -5.85 7.33
C VAL A 89 10.20 -6.05 8.60
N PHE A 90 10.80 -6.54 9.69
CA PHE A 90 10.09 -6.71 10.95
C PHE A 90 9.59 -5.38 11.53
N ALA A 91 10.44 -4.34 11.52
CA ALA A 91 10.05 -3.01 12.01
C ALA A 91 8.93 -2.40 11.16
N SER A 92 9.01 -2.54 9.83
CA SER A 92 7.98 -2.13 8.89
C SER A 92 6.66 -2.85 9.19
N ALA A 93 6.65 -4.17 9.24
CA ALA A 93 5.46 -4.94 9.56
C ALA A 93 4.86 -4.54 10.91
N ALA A 94 5.68 -4.35 11.94
CA ALA A 94 5.22 -3.91 13.27
C ALA A 94 4.57 -2.52 13.22
N THR A 95 5.09 -1.60 12.41
CA THR A 95 4.50 -0.26 12.24
C THR A 95 3.13 -0.33 11.57
N VAL A 96 3.00 -1.10 10.48
CA VAL A 96 1.73 -1.29 9.78
C VAL A 96 0.70 -1.98 10.68
N ILE A 97 1.10 -3.06 11.36
CA ILE A 97 0.24 -3.79 12.31
C ILE A 97 -0.25 -2.84 13.41
N ALA A 98 0.64 -2.06 14.02
CA ALA A 98 0.28 -1.13 15.07
C ALA A 98 -0.68 -0.04 14.59
N ALA A 99 -0.46 0.52 13.39
CA ALA A 99 -1.34 1.50 12.77
C ALA A 99 -2.73 0.92 12.50
N LEU A 100 -2.80 -0.29 11.94
CA LEU A 100 -4.07 -0.97 11.68
C LEU A 100 -4.82 -1.33 12.98
N LEU A 101 -4.11 -1.76 14.01
CA LEU A 101 -4.74 -2.06 15.31
C LEU A 101 -5.35 -0.81 15.97
N CYS A 102 -4.91 0.41 15.64
CA CYS A 102 -5.57 1.62 16.12
C CYS A 102 -7.02 1.73 15.62
N LEU A 103 -7.38 1.08 14.50
CA LEU A 103 -8.75 1.02 14.01
C LEU A 103 -9.71 0.27 14.95
N THR A 104 -9.21 -0.55 15.87
CA THR A 104 -10.07 -1.23 16.88
C THR A 104 -10.80 -0.27 17.79
N VAL A 105 -10.35 0.99 17.87
CA VAL A 105 -11.01 2.05 18.66
C VAL A 105 -12.22 2.64 17.93
N ALA A 106 -12.40 2.33 16.63
CA ALA A 106 -13.46 2.87 15.79
C ALA A 106 -14.87 2.52 16.34
N LYS A 107 -15.78 3.46 16.22
CA LYS A 107 -17.20 3.26 16.53
C LYS A 107 -17.93 2.48 15.45
N VAL A 108 -17.54 2.66 14.19
CA VAL A 108 -18.10 1.91 13.06
C VAL A 108 -17.62 0.46 13.11
N ASN A 109 -18.52 -0.50 13.28
CA ASN A 109 -18.18 -1.93 13.38
C ASN A 109 -17.37 -2.46 12.18
N GLY A 110 -17.68 -2.03 10.96
CA GLY A 110 -16.91 -2.40 9.76
C GLY A 110 -15.45 -1.93 9.84
N THR A 111 -15.23 -0.72 10.34
CA THR A 111 -13.92 -0.10 10.52
C THR A 111 -13.15 -0.77 11.67
N SER A 112 -13.78 -0.99 12.81
CA SER A 112 -13.15 -1.64 13.97
C SER A 112 -12.74 -3.08 13.66
N GLY A 113 -13.56 -3.82 12.89
CA GLY A 113 -13.25 -5.19 12.46
C GLY A 113 -12.09 -5.26 11.45
N LEU A 114 -11.90 -4.23 10.61
CA LEU A 114 -10.79 -4.19 9.65
C LEU A 114 -9.42 -4.13 10.34
N GLY A 115 -9.33 -3.49 11.53
CA GLY A 115 -8.08 -3.36 12.27
C GLY A 115 -7.40 -4.71 12.53
N PRO A 116 -8.02 -5.62 13.29
CA PRO A 116 -7.46 -6.94 13.57
C PRO A 116 -7.22 -7.79 12.32
N ILE A 117 -8.15 -7.76 11.35
CA ILE A 117 -8.07 -8.56 10.13
C ILE A 117 -6.94 -8.07 9.22
N GLY A 118 -6.82 -6.75 9.02
CA GLY A 118 -5.71 -6.16 8.27
C GLY A 118 -4.36 -6.41 8.93
N ALA A 119 -4.27 -6.23 10.25
CA ALA A 119 -3.08 -6.51 11.05
C ALA A 119 -2.65 -7.97 10.94
N LEU A 120 -3.60 -8.91 11.01
CA LEU A 120 -3.37 -10.33 10.79
C LEU A 120 -2.81 -10.61 9.40
N GLY A 121 -3.42 -10.01 8.36
CA GLY A 121 -2.97 -10.17 6.98
C GLY A 121 -1.50 -9.76 6.83
N VAL A 122 -1.13 -8.58 7.35
CA VAL A 122 0.26 -8.09 7.32
C VAL A 122 1.20 -8.98 8.14
N ALA A 123 0.76 -9.49 9.30
CA ALA A 123 1.55 -10.41 10.11
C ALA A 123 1.82 -11.73 9.37
N CYS A 124 0.81 -12.31 8.70
CA CYS A 124 0.96 -13.50 7.88
C CYS A 124 1.89 -13.25 6.68
N ALA A 125 1.79 -12.08 6.03
CA ALA A 125 2.70 -11.67 4.98
C ALA A 125 4.15 -11.59 5.50
N ALA A 126 4.39 -10.93 6.63
CA ALA A 126 5.70 -10.81 7.24
C ALA A 126 6.29 -12.19 7.61
N VAL A 127 5.51 -13.06 8.24
CA VAL A 127 5.94 -14.42 8.59
C VAL A 127 6.31 -15.20 7.33
N SER A 128 5.49 -15.17 6.29
CA SER A 128 5.77 -15.86 5.03
C SER A 128 7.04 -15.31 4.35
N MET A 129 7.21 -13.99 4.34
CA MET A 129 8.38 -13.36 3.72
C MET A 129 9.66 -13.55 4.51
N LEU A 130 9.60 -13.63 5.83
CA LEU A 130 10.78 -13.85 6.67
C LEU A 130 11.17 -15.33 6.80
N THR A 131 10.29 -16.27 6.43
CA THR A 131 10.53 -17.72 6.57
C THR A 131 10.49 -18.45 5.23
N LEU A 132 9.34 -18.47 4.55
CA LEU A 132 9.15 -19.24 3.32
C LEU A 132 9.94 -18.67 2.14
N LEU A 133 9.94 -17.34 1.95
CA LEU A 133 10.64 -16.71 0.85
C LEU A 133 12.17 -16.96 0.90
N PRO A 134 12.88 -16.75 2.03
CA PRO A 134 14.30 -17.08 2.16
C PRO A 134 14.60 -18.55 1.88
N ALA A 135 13.75 -19.47 2.34
CA ALA A 135 13.89 -20.90 2.07
C ALA A 135 13.78 -21.19 0.57
N LEU A 136 12.75 -20.66 -0.10
CA LEU A 136 12.58 -20.81 -1.55
C LEU A 136 13.77 -20.21 -2.32
N LEU A 137 14.20 -19.01 -1.98
CA LEU A 137 15.34 -18.35 -2.62
C LEU A 137 16.64 -19.14 -2.44
N THR A 138 16.84 -19.75 -1.28
CA THR A 138 18.02 -20.58 -1.00
C THR A 138 17.98 -21.90 -1.79
N ILE A 139 16.80 -22.51 -1.93
CA ILE A 139 16.62 -23.74 -2.75
C ILE A 139 16.97 -23.45 -4.22
N PHE A 140 16.43 -22.40 -4.80
CA PHE A 140 16.70 -22.01 -6.20
C PHE A 140 18.09 -21.39 -6.37
N GLY A 141 18.61 -20.71 -5.35
CA GLY A 141 19.91 -20.06 -5.33
C GLY A 141 20.08 -19.04 -6.48
N ARG A 142 21.29 -18.98 -7.04
CA ARG A 142 21.60 -18.08 -8.17
C ARG A 142 20.72 -18.32 -9.41
N ARG A 143 20.20 -19.54 -9.60
CA ARG A 143 19.31 -19.87 -10.74
C ARG A 143 17.98 -19.12 -10.71
N ALA A 144 17.54 -18.67 -9.54
CA ALA A 144 16.35 -17.82 -9.40
C ALA A 144 16.48 -16.53 -10.23
N PHE A 145 17.69 -16.01 -10.40
CA PHE A 145 17.97 -14.78 -11.14
C PHE A 145 18.17 -14.97 -12.65
N TRP A 146 17.98 -16.20 -13.16
CA TRP A 146 18.07 -16.42 -14.59
C TRP A 146 17.08 -15.50 -15.35
N PRO A 147 17.47 -14.86 -16.49
CA PRO A 147 18.76 -15.00 -17.21
C PRO A 147 19.89 -14.10 -16.71
N PHE A 148 19.70 -13.27 -15.68
CA PHE A 148 20.68 -12.27 -15.19
C PHE A 148 21.28 -12.68 -13.86
N VAL A 149 21.99 -13.81 -13.87
CA VAL A 149 22.58 -14.40 -12.66
C VAL A 149 23.64 -13.48 -12.06
N PRO A 150 23.62 -13.18 -10.75
CA PRO A 150 24.67 -12.43 -10.09
C PRO A 150 25.95 -13.27 -9.98
N HIS A 151 27.10 -12.68 -10.36
CA HIS A 151 28.41 -13.32 -10.29
C HIS A 151 29.32 -12.59 -9.32
N THR A 152 30.24 -13.35 -8.69
CA THR A 152 31.29 -12.76 -7.88
C THR A 152 32.38 -12.11 -8.75
N PRO A 153 33.21 -11.19 -8.23
CA PRO A 153 34.29 -10.54 -8.98
C PRO A 153 35.34 -11.50 -9.57
N ARG A 154 35.43 -12.73 -9.02
CA ARG A 154 36.34 -13.77 -9.51
C ARG A 154 35.80 -14.57 -10.70
N TRP A 155 34.52 -14.34 -11.11
CA TRP A 155 33.95 -15.03 -12.23
C TRP A 155 34.59 -14.59 -13.56
N THR A 156 35.10 -15.54 -14.32
CA THR A 156 35.67 -15.32 -15.66
C THR A 156 34.66 -15.73 -16.73
N ALA A 157 34.35 -14.83 -17.67
CA ALA A 157 33.42 -15.10 -18.75
C ALA A 157 33.94 -16.21 -19.68
N PRO A 158 33.11 -17.18 -20.11
CA PRO A 158 33.50 -18.14 -21.13
C PRO A 158 33.73 -17.43 -22.47
N THR A 159 34.95 -17.54 -22.98
CA THR A 159 35.41 -16.83 -24.20
C THR A 159 34.77 -17.32 -25.49
N ASP A 160 34.29 -18.57 -25.52
CA ASP A 160 33.68 -19.22 -26.67
C ASP A 160 32.27 -18.69 -27.02
N VAL A 161 31.56 -18.15 -26.05
CA VAL A 161 30.18 -17.66 -26.22
C VAL A 161 30.13 -16.25 -26.85
N ALA A 162 31.14 -15.42 -26.61
CA ALA A 162 31.22 -14.06 -27.14
C ALA A 162 31.58 -13.99 -28.63
N GLN A 163 32.06 -15.10 -29.24
CA GLN A 163 32.56 -15.16 -30.63
C GLN A 163 31.50 -15.54 -31.67
N SER A 164 30.27 -15.86 -31.28
CA SER A 164 29.20 -16.29 -32.19
C SER A 164 28.27 -15.14 -32.60
N GLY A 165 27.90 -15.07 -33.88
CA GLY A 165 27.01 -14.12 -34.58
C GLY A 165 26.11 -13.20 -33.77
N ILE A 166 25.01 -13.71 -33.18
CA ILE A 166 24.09 -12.93 -32.32
C ILE A 166 24.75 -12.53 -31.01
N GLY A 167 25.59 -13.40 -30.42
CA GLY A 167 26.30 -13.14 -29.17
C GLY A 167 27.24 -11.94 -29.28
N LYS A 168 28.00 -11.84 -30.40
CA LYS A 168 28.89 -10.71 -30.69
C LYS A 168 28.12 -9.38 -30.79
N ARG A 169 26.96 -9.38 -31.48
CA ARG A 169 26.11 -8.20 -31.59
C ARG A 169 25.53 -7.74 -30.24
N ILE A 170 25.25 -8.65 -29.33
CA ILE A 170 24.76 -8.34 -27.98
C ILE A 170 25.89 -7.75 -27.13
N VAL A 171 27.10 -8.28 -27.20
CA VAL A 171 28.25 -7.81 -26.42
C VAL A 171 28.76 -6.44 -26.88
N GLU A 172 28.82 -6.21 -28.20
CA GLU A 172 29.41 -5.01 -28.82
C GLU A 172 28.40 -3.95 -29.22
N GLY A 173 27.08 -4.27 -29.30
CA GLY A 173 26.02 -3.40 -29.79
C GLY A 173 25.57 -2.27 -28.84
N SER A 174 24.65 -1.42 -29.27
CA SER A 174 24.04 -0.38 -28.41
C SER A 174 23.21 -0.97 -27.28
N SER A 175 22.98 -0.18 -26.20
CA SER A 175 22.22 -0.64 -25.02
C SER A 175 20.80 -1.11 -25.37
N VAL A 176 20.12 -0.41 -26.27
CA VAL A 176 18.76 -0.76 -26.72
C VAL A 176 18.78 -1.99 -27.62
N GLY A 177 19.75 -2.08 -28.56
CA GLY A 177 19.90 -3.22 -29.46
C GLY A 177 20.27 -4.54 -28.75
N ALA A 178 20.93 -4.46 -27.60
CA ALA A 178 21.24 -5.62 -26.76
C ALA A 178 20.05 -6.06 -25.89
N LEU A 179 19.19 -5.13 -25.47
CA LEU A 179 18.08 -5.41 -24.55
C LEU A 179 16.86 -6.05 -25.26
N MET A 180 16.56 -5.64 -26.48
CA MET A 180 15.39 -6.13 -27.24
C MET A 180 15.40 -7.66 -27.48
N PRO A 181 16.48 -8.29 -27.95
CA PRO A 181 16.52 -9.75 -28.09
C PRO A 181 16.32 -10.48 -26.76
N VAL A 182 16.82 -9.90 -25.65
CA VAL A 182 16.70 -10.49 -24.31
C VAL A 182 15.27 -10.45 -23.80
N ILE A 183 14.57 -9.30 -23.98
CA ILE A 183 13.15 -9.17 -23.61
C ILE A 183 12.30 -10.13 -24.46
N GLY A 184 12.53 -10.18 -25.77
CA GLY A 184 11.81 -11.10 -26.65
C GLY A 184 12.00 -12.57 -26.27
N ALA A 185 13.25 -12.98 -26.02
CA ALA A 185 13.56 -14.34 -25.60
C ALA A 185 12.97 -14.69 -24.21
N ALA A 186 12.99 -13.74 -23.26
CA ALA A 186 12.38 -13.92 -21.95
C ALA A 186 10.86 -14.08 -22.06
N LEU A 187 10.20 -13.27 -22.89
CA LEU A 187 8.75 -13.33 -23.12
C LEU A 187 8.33 -14.64 -23.77
N VAL A 188 9.10 -15.11 -24.78
CA VAL A 188 8.90 -16.42 -25.40
C VAL A 188 9.08 -17.55 -24.39
N CYS A 189 10.07 -17.47 -23.51
CA CYS A 189 10.27 -18.48 -22.45
C CYS A 189 9.10 -18.52 -21.44
N VAL A 190 8.49 -17.38 -21.11
CA VAL A 190 7.30 -17.31 -20.24
C VAL A 190 6.08 -17.89 -20.93
N ILE A 191 5.82 -17.51 -22.19
CA ILE A 191 4.69 -18.03 -22.96
C ILE A 191 4.80 -19.55 -23.17
N LEU A 192 6.03 -20.05 -23.37
CA LEU A 192 6.30 -21.47 -23.54
C LEU A 192 6.54 -22.20 -22.19
N LEU A 193 6.25 -21.57 -21.04
CA LEU A 193 6.48 -22.18 -19.74
C LEU A 193 5.81 -23.56 -19.59
N PRO A 194 4.54 -23.78 -20.00
CA PRO A 194 3.92 -25.10 -19.95
C PRO A 194 4.68 -26.13 -20.78
N LEU A 195 5.15 -25.73 -21.97
CA LEU A 195 5.93 -26.58 -22.87
C LEU A 195 7.32 -26.88 -22.30
N THR A 196 7.94 -25.92 -21.60
CA THR A 196 9.24 -26.13 -20.94
C THR A 196 9.14 -27.10 -19.77
N ILE A 197 8.06 -27.04 -19.00
CA ILE A 197 7.76 -28.00 -17.93
C ILE A 197 7.52 -29.39 -18.52
N LEU A 198 6.69 -29.49 -19.56
CA LEU A 198 6.39 -30.76 -20.25
C LEU A 198 7.67 -31.37 -20.84
N THR A 199 8.52 -30.58 -21.51
CA THR A 199 9.80 -31.06 -22.05
C THR A 199 10.79 -31.44 -20.96
N ALA A 200 10.78 -30.79 -19.78
CA ALA A 200 11.59 -31.16 -18.63
C ALA A 200 11.17 -32.48 -18.03
N LEU A 201 9.85 -32.74 -17.93
CA LEU A 201 9.27 -34.01 -17.49
C LEU A 201 9.61 -35.12 -18.49
N LEU A 202 9.44 -34.86 -19.79
CA LEU A 202 9.77 -35.81 -20.86
C LEU A 202 11.26 -36.18 -20.86
N ARG A 203 12.14 -35.19 -20.65
CA ARG A 203 13.60 -35.40 -20.50
C ARG A 203 13.91 -36.29 -19.29
N ARG A 204 13.27 -36.06 -18.14
CA ARG A 204 13.44 -36.92 -16.97
C ARG A 204 12.98 -38.36 -17.27
N PHE A 205 11.83 -38.48 -17.91
CA PHE A 205 11.29 -39.81 -18.29
C PHE A 205 12.22 -40.53 -19.29
N VAL A 206 12.62 -39.85 -20.39
CA VAL A 206 13.55 -40.40 -21.38
C VAL A 206 14.91 -40.73 -20.77
N SER A 207 15.45 -39.89 -19.89
CA SER A 207 16.71 -40.11 -19.18
C SER A 207 16.61 -41.36 -18.27
N LEU A 208 15.45 -41.56 -17.61
CA LEU A 208 15.20 -42.70 -16.77
C LEU A 208 15.11 -43.99 -17.59
N VAL A 209 14.38 -43.96 -18.72
CA VAL A 209 14.19 -45.10 -19.60
C VAL A 209 15.47 -45.46 -20.36
N THR A 210 16.22 -44.49 -20.84
CA THR A 210 17.44 -44.71 -21.65
C THR A 210 18.72 -44.78 -20.83
N ARG A 211 18.60 -44.77 -19.48
CA ARG A 211 19.76 -44.74 -18.56
C ARG A 211 20.77 -43.65 -18.89
N GLY A 212 20.28 -42.48 -19.33
CA GLY A 212 21.10 -41.27 -19.59
C GLY A 212 21.82 -41.23 -20.94
N ARG A 213 21.59 -42.21 -21.84
CA ARG A 213 22.25 -42.25 -23.15
C ARG A 213 21.75 -41.23 -24.16
N VAL A 214 20.52 -40.74 -24.01
CA VAL A 214 19.93 -39.72 -24.91
C VAL A 214 19.77 -38.40 -24.18
N LYS A 215 20.45 -37.35 -24.67
CA LYS A 215 20.36 -35.99 -24.15
C LYS A 215 19.49 -35.13 -25.09
N ILE A 216 18.27 -34.83 -24.71
CA ILE A 216 17.38 -33.90 -25.43
C ILE A 216 17.70 -32.48 -25.02
N PRO A 217 18.05 -31.54 -25.93
CA PRO A 217 18.24 -30.14 -25.59
C PRO A 217 16.92 -29.50 -25.18
N SER A 218 16.94 -28.62 -24.17
CA SER A 218 15.75 -27.86 -23.79
C SER A 218 15.66 -26.59 -24.62
N VAL A 219 14.44 -26.11 -24.91
CA VAL A 219 14.21 -24.82 -25.58
C VAL A 219 14.93 -23.68 -24.84
N VAL A 220 14.92 -23.73 -23.51
CA VAL A 220 15.63 -22.77 -22.65
C VAL A 220 17.14 -22.79 -22.87
N SER A 221 17.76 -23.98 -23.13
CA SER A 221 19.22 -24.06 -23.34
C SER A 221 19.68 -23.44 -24.66
N LEU A 222 18.79 -23.35 -25.65
CA LEU A 222 19.09 -22.67 -26.92
C LEU A 222 19.17 -21.17 -26.73
N PHE A 223 18.18 -20.57 -26.03
CA PHE A 223 18.18 -19.15 -25.73
C PHE A 223 19.26 -18.74 -24.72
N ASP A 224 19.55 -19.59 -23.76
CA ASP A 224 20.59 -19.35 -22.75
C ASP A 224 21.95 -19.15 -23.40
N ARG A 225 22.34 -20.06 -24.30
CA ARG A 225 23.65 -19.99 -24.94
C ARG A 225 23.78 -18.87 -25.99
N SER A 226 22.72 -18.57 -26.74
CA SER A 226 22.78 -17.64 -27.86
C SER A 226 22.46 -16.18 -27.50
N ILE A 227 21.69 -15.95 -26.45
CA ILE A 227 21.18 -14.61 -26.11
C ILE A 227 21.52 -14.22 -24.68
N PHE A 228 21.17 -15.06 -23.69
CA PHE A 228 21.29 -14.67 -22.29
C PHE A 228 22.72 -14.62 -21.81
N LYS A 229 23.54 -15.62 -22.07
CA LYS A 229 24.98 -15.60 -21.70
C LYS A 229 25.77 -14.46 -22.33
N PRO A 230 25.65 -14.15 -23.64
CA PRO A 230 26.29 -12.98 -24.21
C PRO A 230 25.89 -11.66 -23.55
N TYR A 231 24.61 -11.50 -23.21
CA TYR A 231 24.13 -10.30 -22.53
C TYR A 231 24.66 -10.21 -21.10
N GLU A 232 24.75 -11.33 -20.39
CA GLU A 232 25.34 -11.45 -19.06
C GLU A 232 26.82 -11.04 -19.06
N ILE A 233 27.61 -11.50 -20.04
CA ILE A 233 29.00 -11.11 -20.23
C ILE A 233 29.15 -9.58 -20.40
N ARG A 234 28.34 -9.01 -21.29
CA ARG A 234 28.31 -7.56 -21.50
C ARG A 234 28.01 -6.80 -20.22
N ARG A 235 27.00 -7.25 -19.50
CA ARG A 235 26.56 -6.60 -18.27
C ARG A 235 27.63 -6.65 -17.18
N THR A 236 28.26 -7.81 -16.98
CA THR A 236 29.31 -7.97 -15.98
C THR A 236 30.53 -7.09 -16.30
N GLN A 237 30.89 -6.95 -17.58
CA GLN A 237 31.92 -6.02 -18.00
C GLN A 237 31.59 -4.55 -17.71
N HIS A 238 30.32 -4.16 -17.86
CA HIS A 238 29.86 -2.80 -17.55
C HIS A 238 29.67 -2.56 -16.04
N GLU A 239 29.27 -3.56 -15.27
CA GLU A 239 29.13 -3.45 -13.81
C GLU A 239 30.50 -3.34 -13.11
N HIS A 240 31.54 -3.94 -13.64
CA HIS A 240 32.92 -3.75 -13.14
C HIS A 240 33.51 -2.36 -13.46
N LEU A 241 32.98 -1.68 -14.49
CA LEU A 241 33.40 -0.33 -14.89
C LEU A 241 32.52 0.76 -14.25
N ALA A 242 31.32 0.41 -13.79
CA ALA A 242 30.40 1.33 -13.13
C ALA A 242 30.54 1.22 -11.62
N ASP A 243 31.26 2.15 -11.04
CA ASP A 243 31.23 2.40 -9.60
C ASP A 243 29.74 2.51 -9.17
N ALA A 244 29.37 1.89 -8.03
CA ALA A 244 27.99 1.86 -7.52
C ALA A 244 27.35 3.27 -7.35
N THR A 245 28.13 4.31 -7.62
CA THR A 245 27.77 5.73 -7.55
C THR A 245 27.28 6.34 -8.85
N HIS A 246 27.11 5.59 -9.95
CA HIS A 246 26.63 6.13 -11.24
C HIS A 246 25.20 5.63 -11.54
N GLY A 247 24.22 6.54 -11.56
CA GLY A 247 22.83 6.17 -11.89
C GLY A 247 21.88 7.35 -11.95
N PHE A 248 20.62 7.10 -12.33
CA PHE A 248 19.55 8.09 -12.37
C PHE A 248 19.36 8.75 -10.99
N TRP A 249 19.33 7.96 -9.92
CA TRP A 249 19.11 8.44 -8.56
C TRP A 249 20.27 9.29 -8.01
N LYS A 250 21.51 9.00 -8.41
CA LYS A 250 22.62 9.91 -8.10
C LYS A 250 22.42 11.27 -8.76
N ARG A 251 22.04 11.30 -10.05
CA ARG A 251 21.77 12.58 -10.74
C ARG A 251 20.63 13.36 -10.11
N VAL A 252 19.59 12.68 -9.60
CA VAL A 252 18.51 13.31 -8.83
C VAL A 252 19.07 13.87 -7.53
N GLY A 253 19.84 13.08 -6.76
CA GLY A 253 20.48 13.52 -5.52
C GLY A 253 21.38 14.73 -5.72
N ASP A 254 22.24 14.73 -6.74
CA ASP A 254 23.14 15.85 -7.07
C ASP A 254 22.37 17.13 -7.41
N ARG A 255 21.24 17.03 -8.14
CA ARG A 255 20.36 18.18 -8.41
C ARG A 255 19.68 18.72 -7.16
N VAL A 256 19.23 17.83 -6.27
CA VAL A 256 18.65 18.21 -4.98
C VAL A 256 19.70 18.89 -4.11
N ALA A 257 20.91 18.33 -4.05
CA ALA A 257 22.03 18.88 -3.29
C ALA A 257 22.49 20.25 -3.79
N ALA A 258 22.45 20.49 -5.10
CA ALA A 258 22.85 21.77 -5.70
C ALA A 258 22.00 22.96 -5.21
N ARG A 259 20.69 22.75 -4.95
CA ARG A 259 19.76 23.83 -4.55
C ARG A 259 18.68 23.32 -3.58
N PRO A 260 19.03 22.81 -2.39
CA PRO A 260 18.10 22.10 -1.52
C PRO A 260 16.89 22.93 -1.08
N VAL A 261 17.08 24.22 -0.78
CA VAL A 261 15.98 25.11 -0.36
C VAL A 261 14.96 25.34 -1.48
N ARG A 262 15.42 25.56 -2.73
CA ARG A 262 14.50 25.77 -3.86
C ARG A 262 13.72 24.52 -4.18
N VAL A 263 14.37 23.37 -4.12
CA VAL A 263 13.73 22.07 -4.34
C VAL A 263 12.71 21.78 -3.25
N MET A 264 13.07 22.00 -1.98
CA MET A 264 12.17 21.86 -0.84
C MET A 264 10.92 22.75 -1.00
N THR A 265 11.13 24.05 -1.22
CA THR A 265 10.01 25.00 -1.38
C THR A 265 9.15 24.65 -2.58
N GLY A 266 9.75 24.32 -3.73
CA GLY A 266 9.01 23.91 -4.93
C GLY A 266 8.17 22.65 -4.70
N SER A 267 8.72 21.63 -4.01
CA SER A 267 7.97 20.41 -3.68
C SER A 267 6.80 20.70 -2.72
N ILE A 268 7.01 21.54 -1.71
CA ILE A 268 5.94 21.93 -0.78
C ILE A 268 4.84 22.71 -1.52
N VAL A 269 5.20 23.64 -2.41
CA VAL A 269 4.22 24.40 -3.20
C VAL A 269 3.39 23.47 -4.09
N VAL A 270 4.03 22.49 -4.76
CA VAL A 270 3.32 21.51 -5.57
C VAL A 270 2.32 20.72 -4.72
N LEU A 271 2.73 20.23 -3.55
CA LEU A 271 1.83 19.50 -2.65
C LEU A 271 0.69 20.38 -2.15
N LEU A 272 0.94 21.66 -1.80
CA LEU A 272 -0.10 22.59 -1.37
C LEU A 272 -1.10 22.90 -2.49
N VAL A 273 -0.63 23.02 -3.74
CA VAL A 273 -1.53 23.17 -4.90
C VAL A 273 -2.41 21.93 -5.07
N MET A 274 -1.86 20.72 -4.88
CA MET A 274 -2.65 19.50 -4.90
C MET A 274 -3.68 19.45 -3.76
N CYS A 275 -3.35 19.98 -2.57
CA CYS A 275 -4.29 20.10 -1.47
C CYS A 275 -5.48 21.04 -1.79
N ALA A 276 -5.38 21.94 -2.77
CA ALA A 276 -6.50 22.80 -3.17
C ALA A 276 -7.72 21.98 -3.67
N GLY A 277 -7.50 20.75 -4.16
CA GLY A 277 -8.59 19.85 -4.51
C GLY A 277 -9.47 19.43 -3.33
N LEU A 278 -9.04 19.63 -2.08
CA LEU A 278 -9.91 19.46 -0.90
C LEU A 278 -11.13 20.40 -0.89
N ALA A 279 -11.12 21.45 -1.72
CA ALA A 279 -12.30 22.31 -1.90
C ALA A 279 -13.48 21.55 -2.56
N PHE A 280 -13.24 20.42 -3.21
CA PHE A 280 -14.24 19.51 -3.76
C PHE A 280 -14.65 18.42 -2.75
N PHE A 281 -14.28 18.57 -1.49
CA PHE A 281 -14.62 17.61 -0.45
C PHE A 281 -16.13 17.59 -0.23
N SER A 282 -16.74 16.42 -0.42
CA SER A 282 -18.11 16.11 -0.11
C SER A 282 -18.18 14.67 0.39
N THR A 283 -19.01 14.41 1.40
CA THR A 283 -19.29 13.06 1.93
C THR A 283 -20.72 12.63 1.65
N ASP A 284 -21.30 13.10 0.55
CA ASP A 284 -22.71 12.92 0.21
C ASP A 284 -23.02 11.61 -0.52
N LEU A 285 -22.01 10.70 -0.65
CA LEU A 285 -22.25 9.39 -1.25
C LEU A 285 -23.31 8.63 -0.43
N THR A 286 -24.42 8.29 -1.07
CA THR A 286 -25.48 7.52 -0.44
C THR A 286 -25.29 6.03 -0.69
N THR A 287 -25.99 5.18 0.07
CA THR A 287 -25.93 3.73 -0.12
C THR A 287 -26.37 3.32 -1.53
N ASN A 288 -27.35 4.03 -2.12
CA ASN A 288 -27.84 3.77 -3.48
C ASN A 288 -26.81 4.13 -4.55
N ASP A 289 -26.03 5.19 -4.32
CA ASP A 289 -25.00 5.68 -5.23
C ASP A 289 -23.66 4.93 -5.08
N GLY A 290 -23.58 4.02 -4.12
CA GLY A 290 -22.38 3.25 -3.83
C GLY A 290 -21.92 2.27 -4.92
N TYR A 291 -22.74 2.09 -5.98
CA TYR A 291 -22.47 1.18 -7.10
C TYR A 291 -22.09 1.96 -8.36
N ARG A 292 -21.05 1.48 -9.07
CA ARG A 292 -20.63 2.05 -10.37
C ARG A 292 -21.45 1.58 -11.57
N THR A 293 -22.28 0.57 -11.37
CA THR A 293 -23.14 -0.02 -12.40
C THR A 293 -24.54 -0.09 -11.84
N SER A 294 -25.56 0.02 -12.72
CA SER A 294 -26.94 -0.20 -12.29
C SER A 294 -27.10 -1.60 -11.69
N VAL A 295 -27.79 -1.69 -10.58
CA VAL A 295 -28.16 -2.93 -9.90
C VAL A 295 -29.68 -3.01 -9.76
N GLU A 296 -30.23 -4.20 -9.91
CA GLU A 296 -31.69 -4.43 -9.91
C GLU A 296 -32.39 -3.90 -8.64
N SER A 297 -31.70 -3.90 -7.49
CA SER A 297 -32.25 -3.39 -6.23
C SER A 297 -32.50 -1.87 -6.27
N VAL A 298 -31.55 -1.10 -6.85
CA VAL A 298 -31.69 0.35 -7.03
C VAL A 298 -32.75 0.66 -8.10
N GLU A 299 -32.72 -0.05 -9.23
CA GLU A 299 -33.75 0.10 -10.27
C GLU A 299 -35.18 -0.20 -9.73
N GLY A 300 -35.28 -1.23 -8.86
CA GLY A 300 -36.55 -1.56 -8.19
C GLY A 300 -37.00 -0.45 -7.25
N GLN A 301 -36.10 0.17 -6.51
CA GLN A 301 -36.40 1.28 -5.61
C GLN A 301 -36.85 2.53 -6.40
N ASP A 302 -36.18 2.84 -7.52
CA ASP A 302 -36.56 3.94 -8.42
C ASP A 302 -37.94 3.72 -9.03
N LEU A 303 -38.33 2.48 -9.33
CA LEU A 303 -39.66 2.15 -9.80
C LEU A 303 -40.71 2.33 -8.71
N LEU A 304 -40.42 1.96 -7.47
CA LEU A 304 -41.31 2.18 -6.33
C LEU A 304 -41.52 3.69 -6.08
N ALA A 305 -40.44 4.48 -6.11
CA ALA A 305 -40.51 5.93 -5.91
C ALA A 305 -41.34 6.69 -6.96
N LYS A 306 -41.57 6.09 -8.14
CA LYS A 306 -42.48 6.65 -9.18
C LYS A 306 -43.96 6.47 -8.87
N SER A 307 -44.31 5.51 -8.03
CA SER A 307 -45.72 5.12 -7.79
C SER A 307 -46.15 5.29 -6.34
N PHE A 308 -45.21 5.41 -5.41
CA PHE A 308 -45.44 5.58 -3.99
C PHE A 308 -44.66 6.80 -3.46
N PRO A 309 -45.04 7.40 -2.31
CA PRO A 309 -44.22 8.41 -1.66
C PRO A 309 -42.76 7.93 -1.52
N ALA A 310 -41.81 8.82 -1.76
CA ALA A 310 -40.39 8.45 -1.84
C ALA A 310 -39.89 7.70 -0.60
N GLY A 311 -40.30 8.13 0.59
CA GLY A 311 -39.96 7.51 1.87
C GLY A 311 -40.66 6.20 2.21
N ALA A 312 -41.71 5.81 1.44
CA ALA A 312 -42.54 4.65 1.77
C ALA A 312 -41.82 3.31 1.69
N SER A 313 -40.71 3.21 0.93
CA SER A 313 -39.91 1.99 0.82
C SER A 313 -39.02 1.72 2.04
N ALA A 314 -38.72 2.75 2.85
CA ALA A 314 -37.90 2.62 4.06
C ALA A 314 -38.28 3.73 5.08
N PRO A 315 -39.44 3.58 5.76
CA PRO A 315 -39.88 4.54 6.76
C PRO A 315 -38.96 4.56 7.98
N ALA A 316 -39.05 5.63 8.76
CA ALA A 316 -38.43 5.66 10.09
C ALA A 316 -39.23 4.81 11.06
N ASP A 317 -38.59 3.88 11.75
CA ASP A 317 -39.17 3.02 12.76
C ASP A 317 -39.10 3.71 14.12
N VAL A 318 -40.23 4.00 14.75
CA VAL A 318 -40.31 4.66 16.06
C VAL A 318 -40.92 3.69 17.06
N ILE A 319 -40.16 3.39 18.11
CA ILE A 319 -40.56 2.46 19.16
C ILE A 319 -40.87 3.25 20.44
N VAL A 320 -42.14 3.30 20.77
CA VAL A 320 -42.64 3.93 22.00
C VAL A 320 -42.53 2.92 23.16
N PRO A 321 -41.91 3.27 24.28
CA PRO A 321 -41.71 2.32 25.39
C PRO A 321 -43.06 1.82 25.99
N PRO A 322 -43.06 0.66 26.66
CA PRO A 322 -44.28 0.10 27.27
C PRO A 322 -44.95 1.09 28.24
N GLY A 323 -46.24 1.34 28.02
CA GLY A 323 -47.01 2.29 28.81
C GLY A 323 -46.85 3.76 28.40
N GLY A 324 -46.05 4.06 27.36
CA GLY A 324 -45.96 5.41 26.79
C GLY A 324 -47.23 5.78 25.99
N ASP A 325 -47.49 7.08 25.89
CA ASP A 325 -48.62 7.60 25.11
C ASP A 325 -48.27 7.62 23.61
N VAL A 326 -48.68 6.57 22.90
CA VAL A 326 -48.45 6.41 21.45
C VAL A 326 -49.11 7.55 20.67
N GLN A 327 -50.29 8.03 21.10
CA GLN A 327 -50.98 9.10 20.44
C GLN A 327 -50.24 10.43 20.54
N ALA A 328 -49.62 10.71 21.70
CA ALA A 328 -48.79 11.90 21.86
C ALA A 328 -47.59 11.88 20.91
N VAL A 329 -46.90 10.73 20.77
CA VAL A 329 -45.75 10.56 19.83
C VAL A 329 -46.23 10.70 18.38
N THR A 330 -47.35 10.06 18.00
CA THR A 330 -47.90 10.18 16.65
C THR A 330 -48.21 11.64 16.32
N THR A 331 -48.86 12.39 17.20
CA THR A 331 -49.18 13.79 16.98
C THR A 331 -47.94 14.68 16.87
N ALA A 332 -46.88 14.40 17.67
CA ALA A 332 -45.62 15.12 17.62
C ALA A 332 -44.91 14.89 16.28
N LEU A 333 -44.93 13.66 15.79
CA LEU A 333 -44.33 13.29 14.50
C LEU A 333 -45.12 13.91 13.33
N GLU A 334 -46.44 13.88 13.35
CA GLU A 334 -47.30 14.52 12.32
C GLU A 334 -47.09 16.05 12.21
N GLN A 335 -46.59 16.68 13.28
CA GLN A 335 -46.25 18.11 13.31
C GLN A 335 -44.82 18.40 12.91
N THR A 336 -43.99 17.39 12.67
CA THR A 336 -42.59 17.53 12.27
C THR A 336 -42.52 17.70 10.75
N ASP A 337 -41.90 18.79 10.30
CA ASP A 337 -41.72 19.07 8.88
C ASP A 337 -40.88 17.94 8.23
N GLY A 338 -41.28 17.47 7.04
CA GLY A 338 -40.60 16.42 6.30
C GLY A 338 -41.11 15.00 6.57
N ILE A 339 -42.20 14.85 7.35
CA ILE A 339 -42.96 13.61 7.50
C ILE A 339 -44.22 13.68 6.68
N ASP A 340 -44.40 12.75 5.74
CA ASP A 340 -45.60 12.63 4.89
C ASP A 340 -46.75 12.00 5.66
N THR A 341 -46.54 10.84 6.25
CA THR A 341 -47.58 10.11 7.00
C THR A 341 -46.99 9.36 8.19
N VAL A 342 -47.78 9.21 9.25
CA VAL A 342 -47.46 8.34 10.39
C VAL A 342 -48.46 7.18 10.41
N SER A 343 -47.95 5.95 10.45
CA SER A 343 -48.79 4.76 10.47
C SER A 343 -49.53 4.59 11.82
N PRO A 344 -50.69 3.95 11.84
CA PRO A 344 -51.20 3.35 13.09
C PRO A 344 -50.20 2.37 13.68
N PRO A 345 -50.33 1.98 14.97
CA PRO A 345 -49.47 0.97 15.57
C PRO A 345 -49.34 -0.29 14.70
N VAL A 346 -48.14 -0.60 14.28
CA VAL A 346 -47.83 -1.74 13.38
C VAL A 346 -47.67 -3.03 14.18
N ALA A 347 -47.10 -2.93 15.36
CA ALA A 347 -46.86 -4.06 16.25
C ALA A 347 -46.76 -3.59 17.70
N GLU A 348 -47.24 -4.42 18.62
CA GLU A 348 -47.03 -4.27 20.08
C GLU A 348 -46.26 -5.47 20.59
N GLY A 349 -45.28 -5.22 21.44
CA GLY A 349 -44.43 -6.25 22.05
C GLY A 349 -43.96 -5.89 23.46
N GLU A 350 -43.21 -6.77 24.09
CA GLU A 350 -42.64 -6.53 25.45
C GLU A 350 -41.73 -5.31 25.48
N GLN A 351 -41.13 -4.93 24.38
CA GLN A 351 -40.20 -3.80 24.24
C GLN A 351 -40.90 -2.46 23.96
N GLY A 352 -42.17 -2.47 23.59
CA GLY A 352 -42.94 -1.28 23.28
C GLY A 352 -43.85 -1.42 22.03
N THR A 353 -44.34 -0.29 21.55
CA THR A 353 -45.22 -0.19 20.40
C THR A 353 -44.46 0.41 19.20
N LEU A 354 -44.42 -0.29 18.08
CA LEU A 354 -43.84 0.18 16.82
C LEU A 354 -44.85 1.00 16.02
N ILE A 355 -44.47 2.22 15.68
CA ILE A 355 -45.12 3.06 14.66
C ILE A 355 -44.09 3.40 13.58
N GLN A 356 -44.55 3.69 12.39
CA GLN A 356 -43.70 4.02 11.23
C GLN A 356 -44.03 5.41 10.72
N ALA A 357 -43.01 6.25 10.55
CA ALA A 357 -43.09 7.55 9.93
C ALA A 357 -42.51 7.52 8.53
N THR A 358 -43.35 7.75 7.53
CA THR A 358 -42.90 7.87 6.14
C THR A 358 -42.34 9.27 5.92
N LEU A 359 -41.09 9.35 5.44
CA LEU A 359 -40.42 10.61 5.15
C LEU A 359 -40.80 11.14 3.77
N ASP A 360 -40.85 12.46 3.61
CA ASP A 360 -41.05 13.10 2.29
C ASP A 360 -39.87 12.82 1.33
N PRO A 361 -38.59 13.01 1.75
CA PRO A 361 -37.45 12.75 0.87
C PRO A 361 -37.21 11.25 0.65
N PRO A 362 -36.51 10.89 -0.44
CA PRO A 362 -36.08 9.51 -0.71
C PRO A 362 -35.27 8.94 0.45
N PRO A 363 -35.44 7.65 0.80
CA PRO A 363 -34.61 6.98 1.78
C PRO A 363 -33.12 7.04 1.37
N TYR A 364 -32.24 7.11 2.35
CA TYR A 364 -30.78 7.20 2.16
C TYR A 364 -30.30 8.49 1.49
N SER A 365 -31.18 9.50 1.30
CA SER A 365 -30.76 10.82 0.83
C SER A 365 -30.24 11.69 1.98
N THR A 366 -29.45 12.71 1.66
CA THR A 366 -28.92 13.67 2.65
C THR A 366 -30.07 14.38 3.38
N GLU A 367 -31.14 14.72 2.66
CA GLU A 367 -32.32 15.33 3.21
C GLU A 367 -33.05 14.42 4.21
N ALA A 368 -33.07 13.10 3.97
CA ALA A 368 -33.66 12.14 4.91
C ALA A 368 -32.79 12.00 6.18
N PHE A 369 -31.46 12.15 6.06
CA PHE A 369 -30.56 12.14 7.21
C PHE A 369 -30.73 13.37 8.11
N ASP A 370 -30.97 14.54 7.49
CA ASP A 370 -31.20 15.80 8.22
C ASP A 370 -32.50 15.77 9.05
N LEU A 371 -33.44 14.88 8.71
CA LEU A 371 -34.69 14.71 9.47
C LEU A 371 -34.55 13.81 10.70
N VAL A 372 -33.48 13.01 10.83
CA VAL A 372 -33.34 12.02 11.90
C VAL A 372 -33.33 12.68 13.28
N GLU A 373 -32.53 13.73 13.49
CA GLU A 373 -32.49 14.44 14.78
C GLU A 373 -33.81 15.17 15.10
N PRO A 374 -34.45 15.93 14.21
CA PRO A 374 -35.80 16.48 14.44
C PRO A 374 -36.84 15.42 14.84
N ILE A 375 -36.80 14.24 14.22
CA ILE A 375 -37.72 13.13 14.54
C ILE A 375 -37.40 12.57 15.94
N ARG A 376 -36.13 12.41 16.30
CA ARG A 376 -35.70 11.97 17.62
C ARG A 376 -36.13 12.94 18.72
N ASP A 377 -35.94 14.24 18.47
CA ASP A 377 -36.33 15.29 19.39
C ASP A 377 -37.85 15.35 19.60
N ALA A 378 -38.63 15.28 18.53
CA ALA A 378 -40.11 15.26 18.60
C ALA A 378 -40.62 14.02 19.33
N ALA A 379 -40.10 12.84 19.01
CA ALA A 379 -40.52 11.57 19.61
C ALA A 379 -40.15 11.47 21.08
N SER A 380 -38.92 11.79 21.45
CA SER A 380 -38.43 11.75 22.83
C SER A 380 -39.00 12.87 23.71
N GLY A 381 -39.28 14.05 23.10
CA GLY A 381 -39.95 15.15 23.76
C GLY A 381 -41.44 14.85 24.10
N ALA A 382 -42.10 14.03 23.26
CA ALA A 382 -43.46 13.58 23.54
C ALA A 382 -43.51 12.47 24.60
N VAL A 383 -42.63 11.48 24.51
CA VAL A 383 -42.51 10.37 25.47
C VAL A 383 -41.04 10.02 25.68
N GLU A 384 -40.52 10.23 26.89
CA GLU A 384 -39.14 9.91 27.23
C GLU A 384 -38.87 8.40 27.07
N GLY A 385 -37.71 8.05 26.47
CA GLY A 385 -37.33 6.66 26.19
C GLY A 385 -37.86 6.13 24.85
N THR A 386 -38.51 6.96 24.02
CA THR A 386 -38.84 6.61 22.62
C THR A 386 -37.57 6.54 21.80
N VAL A 387 -37.43 5.48 20.99
CA VAL A 387 -36.24 5.22 20.15
C VAL A 387 -36.64 5.30 18.69
N VAL A 388 -35.82 5.99 17.91
CA VAL A 388 -36.00 6.13 16.46
C VAL A 388 -34.91 5.36 15.73
N GLY A 389 -35.32 4.45 14.86
CA GLY A 389 -34.49 3.60 14.00
C GLY A 389 -34.96 3.65 12.54
N GLY A 390 -34.72 2.59 11.83
CA GLY A 390 -35.00 2.50 10.40
C GLY A 390 -33.76 2.81 9.54
N ALA A 391 -33.88 2.64 8.23
CA ALA A 391 -32.73 2.64 7.33
C ALA A 391 -31.98 3.98 7.31
N SER A 392 -32.69 5.11 7.19
CA SER A 392 -32.07 6.44 7.18
C SER A 392 -31.43 6.81 8.53
N ALA A 393 -32.04 6.39 9.66
CA ALA A 393 -31.48 6.64 10.98
C ALA A 393 -30.19 5.83 11.22
N VAL A 394 -30.14 4.58 10.77
CA VAL A 394 -28.92 3.74 10.84
C VAL A 394 -27.78 4.35 10.03
N GLU A 395 -28.08 4.83 8.80
CA GLU A 395 -27.05 5.45 7.95
C GLU A 395 -26.55 6.78 8.55
N PHE A 396 -27.45 7.58 9.12
CA PHE A 396 -27.08 8.79 9.84
C PHE A 396 -26.12 8.50 11.01
N ASP A 397 -26.44 7.52 11.86
CA ASP A 397 -25.60 7.11 12.97
C ASP A 397 -24.23 6.59 12.51
N VAL A 398 -24.18 5.86 11.39
CA VAL A 398 -22.93 5.39 10.78
C VAL A 398 -22.08 6.58 10.30
N ARG A 399 -22.69 7.60 9.66
CA ARG A 399 -21.98 8.82 9.22
C ARG A 399 -21.44 9.63 10.40
N GLU A 400 -22.22 9.80 11.46
CA GLU A 400 -21.76 10.48 12.67
C GLU A 400 -20.59 9.72 13.30
N ALA A 401 -20.72 8.39 13.44
CA ALA A 401 -19.65 7.53 13.94
C ALA A 401 -18.38 7.62 13.05
N ALA A 402 -18.50 7.60 11.72
CA ALA A 402 -17.39 7.74 10.78
C ALA A 402 -16.70 9.12 10.91
N GLY A 403 -17.45 10.19 11.13
CA GLY A 403 -16.94 11.52 11.42
C GLY A 403 -16.08 11.55 12.69
N TRP A 404 -16.59 10.92 13.76
CA TRP A 404 -15.85 10.76 15.00
C TRP A 404 -14.57 9.93 14.80
N ASP A 405 -14.67 8.79 14.12
CA ASP A 405 -13.54 7.91 13.81
C ASP A 405 -12.46 8.66 13.02
N SER A 406 -12.86 9.46 12.03
CA SER A 406 -11.96 10.26 11.19
C SER A 406 -11.27 11.40 11.95
N THR A 407 -11.81 11.82 13.09
CA THR A 407 -11.22 12.86 13.94
C THR A 407 -10.30 12.28 15.01
N VAL A 408 -10.67 11.16 15.63
CA VAL A 408 -9.99 10.60 16.80
C VAL A 408 -8.87 9.62 16.43
N ILE A 409 -9.07 8.79 15.43
CA ILE A 409 -8.10 7.72 15.10
C ILE A 409 -6.80 8.27 14.48
N PRO A 410 -6.80 9.23 13.52
CA PRO A 410 -5.57 9.72 12.92
C PRO A 410 -4.54 10.25 13.92
N PRO A 411 -4.88 11.08 14.91
CA PRO A 411 -3.94 11.48 15.96
C PRO A 411 -3.33 10.31 16.73
N ILE A 412 -4.13 9.28 17.04
CA ILE A 412 -3.64 8.08 17.75
C ILE A 412 -2.60 7.35 16.88
N VAL A 413 -2.92 7.12 15.61
CA VAL A 413 -2.01 6.49 14.65
C VAL A 413 -0.71 7.29 14.52
N LEU A 414 -0.79 8.63 14.39
CA LEU A 414 0.40 9.49 14.30
C LEU A 414 1.28 9.38 15.53
N VAL A 415 0.70 9.35 16.74
CA VAL A 415 1.48 9.18 17.99
C VAL A 415 2.16 7.81 18.02
N VAL A 416 1.44 6.74 17.70
CA VAL A 416 1.99 5.37 17.68
C VAL A 416 3.14 5.27 16.67
N VAL A 417 2.93 5.73 15.44
CA VAL A 417 3.94 5.73 14.38
C VAL A 417 5.13 6.61 14.75
N PHE A 418 4.90 7.78 15.35
CA PHE A 418 5.96 8.65 15.84
C PHE A 418 6.86 7.95 16.86
N LEU A 419 6.27 7.29 17.85
CA LEU A 419 7.01 6.57 18.87
C LEU A 419 7.86 5.43 18.29
N ILE A 420 7.30 4.67 17.35
CA ILE A 420 8.03 3.61 16.64
C ILE A 420 9.21 4.19 15.86
N LEU A 421 8.99 5.29 15.10
CA LEU A 421 10.05 5.97 14.36
C LEU A 421 11.15 6.52 15.27
N VAL A 422 10.79 7.12 16.40
CA VAL A 422 11.77 7.61 17.40
C VAL A 422 12.63 6.46 17.92
N LEU A 423 12.01 5.34 18.24
CA LEU A 423 12.74 4.15 18.73
C LEU A 423 13.69 3.60 17.66
N LEU A 424 13.22 3.51 16.42
CA LEU A 424 13.98 2.93 15.30
C LEU A 424 15.13 3.83 14.85
N LEU A 425 14.87 5.11 14.62
CA LEU A 425 15.87 6.07 14.14
C LEU A 425 16.76 6.61 15.27
N ARG A 426 16.36 6.37 16.53
CA ARG A 426 17.05 6.92 17.72
C ARG A 426 17.27 8.43 17.61
N ALA A 427 16.26 9.12 17.08
CA ALA A 427 16.23 10.56 16.85
C ALA A 427 14.78 11.04 17.03
N VAL A 428 14.56 12.32 17.31
CA VAL A 428 13.24 12.94 17.44
C VAL A 428 12.95 13.83 16.23
N THR A 429 13.95 14.57 15.76
CA THR A 429 13.77 15.55 14.66
C THR A 429 13.44 14.84 13.34
N ALA A 430 14.12 13.72 13.01
CA ALA A 430 13.82 12.98 11.79
C ALA A 430 12.38 12.47 11.74
N PRO A 431 11.84 11.77 12.76
CA PRO A 431 10.43 11.37 12.81
C PRO A 431 9.44 12.53 12.65
N LEU A 432 9.68 13.66 13.28
CA LEU A 432 8.81 14.84 13.13
C LEU A 432 8.75 15.35 11.69
N ILE A 433 9.91 15.39 11.01
CA ILE A 433 9.99 15.77 9.60
C ILE A 433 9.22 14.75 8.75
N LEU A 434 9.44 13.46 8.97
CA LEU A 434 8.78 12.41 8.21
C LEU A 434 7.27 12.44 8.36
N ILE A 435 6.76 12.58 9.59
CA ILE A 435 5.32 12.69 9.85
C ILE A 435 4.74 13.93 9.16
N GLY A 436 5.40 15.09 9.28
CA GLY A 436 4.95 16.31 8.60
C GLY A 436 4.86 16.13 7.08
N THR A 437 5.83 15.45 6.48
CA THR A 437 5.81 15.18 5.02
C THR A 437 4.74 14.16 4.63
N VAL A 438 4.47 13.15 5.46
CA VAL A 438 3.42 12.15 5.23
C VAL A 438 2.03 12.78 5.35
N ILE A 439 1.79 13.64 6.35
CA ILE A 439 0.51 14.37 6.46
C ILE A 439 0.29 15.24 5.21
N LEU A 440 1.30 15.98 4.79
CA LEU A 440 1.18 16.84 3.60
C LEU A 440 0.94 16.01 2.33
N SER A 441 1.61 14.87 2.19
CA SER A 441 1.40 13.94 1.07
C SER A 441 0.00 13.34 1.08
N PHE A 442 -0.50 12.96 2.25
CA PHE A 442 -1.86 12.46 2.41
C PHE A 442 -2.92 13.49 2.00
N LEU A 443 -2.80 14.73 2.51
CA LEU A 443 -3.74 15.79 2.15
C LEU A 443 -3.70 16.12 0.65
N ALA A 444 -2.51 16.09 0.05
CA ALA A 444 -2.34 16.28 -1.38
C ALA A 444 -2.96 15.14 -2.20
N ALA A 445 -2.78 13.88 -1.77
CA ALA A 445 -3.37 12.72 -2.44
C ALA A 445 -4.90 12.73 -2.33
N LEU A 446 -5.43 13.06 -1.16
CA LEU A 446 -6.86 13.18 -0.91
C LEU A 446 -7.46 14.32 -1.74
N GLY A 447 -6.79 15.49 -1.81
CA GLY A 447 -7.24 16.61 -2.63
C GLY A 447 -7.29 16.26 -4.12
N VAL A 448 -6.27 15.60 -4.65
CA VAL A 448 -6.30 15.12 -6.04
C VAL A 448 -7.40 14.07 -6.23
N GLY A 449 -7.65 13.22 -5.23
CA GLY A 449 -8.74 12.26 -5.23
C GLY A 449 -10.09 12.93 -5.40
N TYR A 450 -10.45 13.85 -4.52
CA TYR A 450 -11.74 14.55 -4.58
C TYR A 450 -11.92 15.33 -5.88
N PHE A 451 -10.89 16.03 -6.33
CA PHE A 451 -10.93 16.67 -7.64
C PHE A 451 -11.19 15.67 -8.78
N ALA A 452 -10.55 14.50 -8.72
CA ALA A 452 -10.73 13.48 -9.75
C ALA A 452 -12.12 12.85 -9.70
N PHE A 453 -12.67 12.62 -8.52
CA PHE A 453 -13.98 12.02 -8.32
C PHE A 453 -15.09 12.91 -8.87
N GLU A 454 -15.02 14.21 -8.59
CA GLU A 454 -15.98 15.19 -9.10
C GLU A 454 -15.85 15.41 -10.62
N VAL A 455 -14.60 15.63 -11.11
CA VAL A 455 -14.38 16.10 -12.49
C VAL A 455 -14.25 14.98 -13.51
N PHE A 456 -13.65 13.83 -13.14
CA PHE A 456 -13.36 12.74 -14.08
C PHE A 456 -14.24 11.51 -13.91
N PHE A 457 -14.66 11.22 -12.69
CA PHE A 457 -15.48 10.03 -12.41
C PHE A 457 -16.95 10.35 -12.29
N ASP A 458 -17.32 11.63 -12.13
CA ASP A 458 -18.71 12.11 -11.98
C ASP A 458 -19.43 11.37 -10.82
N PHE A 459 -18.73 11.21 -9.68
CA PHE A 459 -19.31 10.62 -8.49
C PHE A 459 -20.15 11.67 -7.74
N PRO A 460 -21.34 11.31 -7.22
CA PRO A 460 -22.22 12.24 -6.53
C PRO A 460 -21.70 12.72 -5.18
N GLY A 461 -20.66 12.10 -4.68
CA GLY A 461 -19.98 12.39 -3.43
C GLY A 461 -19.00 11.29 -3.09
N SER A 462 -18.34 11.39 -1.95
CA SER A 462 -17.40 10.39 -1.45
C SER A 462 -17.91 9.71 -0.19
N ASP A 463 -17.42 8.48 0.06
CA ASP A 463 -17.74 7.71 1.27
C ASP A 463 -17.21 8.44 2.53
N PRO A 464 -18.03 8.60 3.58
CA PRO A 464 -17.63 9.25 4.84
C PRO A 464 -16.39 8.64 5.49
N SER A 465 -16.11 7.36 5.27
CA SER A 465 -14.96 6.65 5.84
C SER A 465 -13.69 6.78 4.98
N LEU A 466 -13.78 7.30 3.75
CA LEU A 466 -12.65 7.41 2.83
C LEU A 466 -11.44 8.15 3.43
N PRO A 467 -11.60 9.32 4.10
CA PRO A 467 -10.46 10.02 4.68
C PRO A 467 -9.68 9.19 5.68
N LEU A 468 -10.38 8.46 6.55
CA LEU A 468 -9.77 7.61 7.56
C LEU A 468 -8.99 6.45 6.94
N PHE A 469 -9.60 5.71 6.01
CA PHE A 469 -8.95 4.57 5.37
C PHE A 469 -7.76 5.00 4.53
N ALA A 470 -7.92 6.06 3.72
CA ALA A 470 -6.83 6.62 2.94
C ALA A 470 -5.68 7.07 3.83
N PHE A 471 -5.97 7.72 4.97
CA PHE A 471 -4.99 8.13 5.95
C PHE A 471 -4.22 6.94 6.51
N VAL A 472 -4.93 5.94 7.03
CA VAL A 472 -4.31 4.77 7.67
C VAL A 472 -3.43 4.01 6.67
N PHE A 473 -3.90 3.79 5.43
CA PHE A 473 -3.11 3.09 4.43
C PHE A 473 -1.91 3.89 3.96
N LEU A 474 -2.06 5.18 3.67
CA LEU A 474 -0.95 6.02 3.23
C LEU A 474 0.10 6.22 4.33
N VAL A 475 -0.33 6.40 5.58
CA VAL A 475 0.60 6.49 6.72
C VAL A 475 1.28 5.16 6.98
N ALA A 476 0.52 4.06 7.07
CA ALA A 476 1.07 2.74 7.36
C ALA A 476 2.07 2.29 6.30
N LEU A 477 1.71 2.39 5.01
CA LEU A 477 2.54 1.94 3.88
C LEU A 477 3.59 2.98 3.46
N GLY A 478 3.30 4.28 3.63
CA GLY A 478 4.23 5.35 3.27
C GLY A 478 5.40 5.49 4.24
N VAL A 479 5.15 5.30 5.54
CA VAL A 479 6.19 5.38 6.58
C VAL A 479 7.25 4.29 6.41
N ASP A 480 6.88 3.10 5.99
CA ASP A 480 7.79 1.96 5.82
C ASP A 480 8.99 2.29 4.94
N TYR A 481 8.74 2.87 3.80
CA TYR A 481 9.81 3.22 2.88
C TYR A 481 10.64 4.42 3.37
N ASN A 482 10.05 5.33 4.14
CA ASN A 482 10.77 6.40 4.80
C ASN A 482 11.73 5.84 5.86
N ILE A 483 11.32 4.77 6.56
CA ILE A 483 12.17 4.00 7.46
C ILE A 483 13.40 3.48 6.71
N PHE A 484 13.24 2.82 5.57
CA PHE A 484 14.35 2.27 4.80
C PHE A 484 15.34 3.32 4.34
N LEU A 485 14.84 4.44 3.77
CA LEU A 485 15.70 5.52 3.34
C LEU A 485 16.49 6.11 4.50
N MET A 486 15.81 6.43 5.61
CA MET A 486 16.42 7.10 6.75
C MET A 486 17.32 6.15 7.58
N ALA A 487 16.98 4.87 7.69
CA ALA A 487 17.85 3.88 8.31
C ALA A 487 19.16 3.75 7.50
N ARG A 488 19.08 3.68 6.17
CA ARG A 488 20.27 3.65 5.31
C ARG A 488 21.05 4.96 5.40
N ALA A 489 20.37 6.10 5.38
CA ALA A 489 21.03 7.40 5.55
C ALA A 489 21.77 7.50 6.89
N ARG A 490 21.20 6.92 7.95
CA ARG A 490 21.85 6.85 9.27
C ARG A 490 23.12 5.98 9.26
N GLU A 491 23.07 4.81 8.61
CA GLU A 491 24.24 3.93 8.45
C GLU A 491 25.37 4.64 7.68
N GLU A 492 25.04 5.29 6.58
CA GLU A 492 26.02 6.03 5.77
C GLU A 492 26.53 7.29 6.49
N THR A 493 25.70 7.94 7.30
CA THR A 493 26.10 9.10 8.13
C THR A 493 27.20 8.74 9.11
N LEU A 494 27.19 7.54 9.68
CA LEU A 494 28.26 7.06 10.57
C LEU A 494 29.63 7.03 9.91
N LYS A 495 29.70 6.87 8.58
CA LYS A 495 30.92 6.71 7.80
C LYS A 495 31.35 7.99 7.09
N HIS A 496 30.38 8.78 6.59
CA HIS A 496 30.63 9.84 5.61
C HIS A 496 30.01 11.21 5.99
N GLY A 497 29.40 11.31 7.18
CA GLY A 497 28.63 12.51 7.58
C GLY A 497 27.23 12.56 6.96
N THR A 498 26.39 13.51 7.44
CA THR A 498 24.97 13.52 7.11
C THR A 498 24.69 13.87 5.64
N HIS A 499 25.46 14.83 5.07
CA HIS A 499 25.25 15.28 3.70
C HIS A 499 25.54 14.18 2.68
N GLU A 500 26.73 13.63 2.70
CA GLU A 500 27.16 12.58 1.79
C GLU A 500 26.42 11.26 2.07
N GLY A 501 26.15 10.97 3.35
CA GLY A 501 25.37 9.80 3.78
C GLY A 501 23.97 9.78 3.19
N MET A 502 23.27 10.93 3.13
CA MET A 502 21.94 11.03 2.53
C MET A 502 21.98 10.80 1.01
N LEU A 503 22.96 11.37 0.31
CA LEU A 503 23.10 11.21 -1.14
C LEU A 503 23.41 9.76 -1.53
N ARG A 504 24.29 9.09 -0.77
CA ARG A 504 24.60 7.67 -0.97
C ARG A 504 23.39 6.78 -0.68
N ALA A 505 22.68 7.05 0.40
CA ALA A 505 21.45 6.32 0.73
C ALA A 505 20.44 6.41 -0.42
N LEU A 506 20.18 7.61 -0.95
CA LEU A 506 19.28 7.83 -2.08
C LEU A 506 19.76 7.10 -3.35
N ALA A 507 21.05 7.16 -3.67
CA ALA A 507 21.62 6.51 -4.84
C ALA A 507 21.46 4.98 -4.80
N VAL A 508 21.65 4.36 -3.63
CA VAL A 508 21.58 2.91 -3.43
C VAL A 508 20.13 2.43 -3.32
N THR A 509 19.29 3.12 -2.55
CA THR A 509 17.93 2.66 -2.24
C THR A 509 16.87 3.14 -3.22
N GLY A 510 17.10 4.26 -3.92
CA GLY A 510 16.10 4.91 -4.75
C GLY A 510 15.47 4.00 -5.82
N GLY A 511 16.26 3.16 -6.47
CA GLY A 511 15.76 2.21 -7.48
C GLY A 511 14.84 1.14 -6.91
N VAL A 512 15.21 0.56 -5.77
CA VAL A 512 14.41 -0.49 -5.09
C VAL A 512 13.09 0.10 -4.60
N ILE A 513 13.18 1.22 -3.90
CA ILE A 513 12.04 1.93 -3.33
C ILE A 513 11.03 2.35 -4.42
N THR A 514 11.52 2.94 -5.51
CA THR A 514 10.63 3.39 -6.60
C THR A 514 9.89 2.24 -7.25
N SER A 515 10.58 1.14 -7.45
CA SER A 515 9.96 -0.04 -8.04
C SER A 515 8.94 -0.69 -7.11
N ALA A 516 9.19 -0.70 -5.82
CA ALA A 516 8.25 -1.17 -4.81
C ALA A 516 6.99 -0.27 -4.79
N GLY A 517 7.16 1.07 -4.78
CA GLY A 517 6.03 2.00 -4.85
C GLY A 517 5.17 1.84 -6.10
N ILE A 518 5.78 1.57 -7.28
CA ILE A 518 5.02 1.29 -8.51
C ILE A 518 4.22 -0.01 -8.38
N VAL A 519 4.80 -1.06 -7.81
CA VAL A 519 4.12 -2.34 -7.61
C VAL A 519 2.96 -2.16 -6.63
N LEU A 520 3.19 -1.49 -5.51
CA LEU A 520 2.18 -1.22 -4.50
C LEU A 520 1.01 -0.39 -5.06
N ALA A 521 1.31 0.69 -5.80
CA ALA A 521 0.29 1.48 -6.48
C ALA A 521 -0.52 0.64 -7.47
N GLY A 522 0.14 -0.24 -8.25
CA GLY A 522 -0.53 -1.19 -9.14
C GLY A 522 -1.44 -2.15 -8.37
N THR A 523 -1.03 -2.61 -7.21
CA THR A 523 -1.83 -3.50 -6.36
C THR A 523 -3.11 -2.81 -5.87
N PHE A 524 -3.00 -1.58 -5.36
CA PHE A 524 -4.17 -0.81 -4.93
C PHE A 524 -5.07 -0.40 -6.08
N SER A 525 -4.51 -0.14 -7.27
CA SER A 525 -5.31 0.15 -8.47
C SER A 525 -6.27 -0.97 -8.87
N VAL A 526 -6.02 -2.21 -8.43
CA VAL A 526 -6.95 -3.34 -8.65
C VAL A 526 -8.28 -3.13 -7.94
N LEU A 527 -8.30 -2.44 -6.80
CA LEU A 527 -9.56 -2.10 -6.10
C LEU A 527 -10.49 -1.26 -6.98
N ALA A 528 -9.93 -0.40 -7.83
CA ALA A 528 -10.71 0.42 -8.75
C ALA A 528 -11.43 -0.37 -9.87
N VAL A 529 -11.17 -1.66 -10.02
CA VAL A 529 -11.88 -2.55 -10.97
C VAL A 529 -13.16 -3.11 -10.36
N LEU A 530 -13.29 -3.10 -9.04
CA LEU A 530 -14.48 -3.58 -8.35
C LEU A 530 -15.66 -2.62 -8.56
N PRO A 531 -16.91 -3.14 -8.58
CA PRO A 531 -18.10 -2.35 -8.92
C PRO A 531 -18.60 -1.45 -7.77
N LEU A 532 -17.76 -1.10 -6.82
CA LEU A 532 -18.08 -0.24 -5.67
C LEU A 532 -17.31 1.08 -5.76
N VAL A 533 -18.04 2.20 -5.60
CA VAL A 533 -17.47 3.56 -5.61
C VAL A 533 -16.39 3.69 -4.54
N PHE A 534 -16.68 3.34 -3.29
CA PHE A 534 -15.74 3.39 -2.18
C PHE A 534 -14.40 2.65 -2.44
N LEU A 535 -14.44 1.46 -3.05
CA LEU A 535 -13.22 0.72 -3.38
C LEU A 535 -12.44 1.38 -4.52
N THR A 536 -13.14 2.02 -5.46
CA THR A 536 -12.50 2.83 -6.51
C THR A 536 -11.80 4.04 -5.91
N GLU A 537 -12.45 4.74 -4.99
CA GLU A 537 -11.92 5.90 -4.29
C GLU A 537 -10.65 5.56 -3.50
N ILE A 538 -10.71 4.53 -2.65
CA ILE A 538 -9.55 4.05 -1.89
C ILE A 538 -8.44 3.62 -2.85
N GLY A 539 -8.77 2.81 -3.86
CA GLY A 539 -7.81 2.32 -4.85
C GLY A 539 -7.08 3.47 -5.54
N PHE A 540 -7.79 4.51 -5.95
CA PHE A 540 -7.23 5.68 -6.62
C PHE A 540 -6.36 6.52 -5.66
N VAL A 541 -6.91 6.92 -4.51
CA VAL A 541 -6.22 7.81 -3.55
C VAL A 541 -4.96 7.15 -3.01
N VAL A 542 -5.03 5.86 -2.65
CA VAL A 542 -3.87 5.15 -2.11
C VAL A 542 -2.83 4.90 -3.21
N ALA A 543 -3.23 4.47 -4.41
CA ALA A 543 -2.30 4.28 -5.52
C ALA A 543 -1.59 5.58 -5.89
N PHE A 544 -2.34 6.67 -6.06
CA PHE A 544 -1.78 7.99 -6.36
C PHE A 544 -0.89 8.50 -5.22
N GLY A 545 -1.34 8.40 -3.98
CA GLY A 545 -0.59 8.84 -2.80
C GLY A 545 0.73 8.10 -2.62
N VAL A 546 0.76 6.78 -2.84
CA VAL A 546 1.99 5.97 -2.83
C VAL A 546 2.96 6.41 -3.93
N LEU A 547 2.47 6.70 -5.15
CA LEU A 547 3.33 7.23 -6.22
C LEU A 547 3.86 8.62 -5.87
N LEU A 548 3.00 9.51 -5.37
CA LEU A 548 3.38 10.85 -4.93
C LEU A 548 4.45 10.80 -3.84
N ASP A 549 4.24 9.96 -2.84
CA ASP A 549 5.19 9.75 -1.74
C ASP A 549 6.52 9.20 -2.28
N THR A 550 6.48 8.23 -3.16
CA THR A 550 7.67 7.57 -3.73
C THR A 550 8.50 8.50 -4.61
N PHE A 551 7.87 9.22 -5.53
CA PHE A 551 8.59 10.03 -6.52
C PHE A 551 8.92 11.44 -6.03
N LEU A 552 8.01 12.10 -5.32
CA LEU A 552 8.17 13.49 -4.91
C LEU A 552 8.64 13.60 -3.45
N VAL A 553 7.90 13.01 -2.52
CA VAL A 553 8.18 13.22 -1.09
C VAL A 553 9.50 12.59 -0.70
N ARG A 554 9.65 11.31 -0.93
CA ARG A 554 10.82 10.54 -0.50
C ARG A 554 12.06 10.78 -1.33
N SER A 555 11.90 10.88 -2.65
CA SER A 555 13.06 10.99 -3.54
C SER A 555 13.58 12.43 -3.66
N VAL A 556 12.74 13.43 -3.33
CA VAL A 556 13.07 14.86 -3.54
C VAL A 556 12.89 15.67 -2.26
N LEU A 557 11.70 15.67 -1.65
CA LEU A 557 11.38 16.52 -0.51
C LEU A 557 12.17 16.14 0.75
N VAL A 558 12.10 14.87 1.18
CA VAL A 558 12.79 14.39 2.39
C VAL A 558 14.30 14.60 2.28
N PRO A 559 15.01 14.19 1.19
CA PRO A 559 16.41 14.50 1.02
C PRO A 559 16.73 15.99 1.08
N SER A 560 15.91 16.84 0.44
CA SER A 560 16.13 18.29 0.45
C SER A 560 16.01 18.90 1.86
N ILE A 561 15.06 18.41 2.68
CA ILE A 561 14.91 18.84 4.07
C ILE A 561 16.11 18.35 4.90
N VAL A 562 16.51 17.08 4.76
CA VAL A 562 17.66 16.51 5.50
C VAL A 562 18.94 17.27 5.17
N LEU A 563 19.20 17.57 3.89
CA LEU A 563 20.36 18.35 3.45
C LEU A 563 20.34 19.79 4.00
N LYS A 564 19.16 20.39 4.16
CA LYS A 564 19.01 21.74 4.73
C LYS A 564 19.17 21.75 6.24
N VAL A 565 18.58 20.78 6.95
CA VAL A 565 18.63 20.68 8.42
C VAL A 565 20.02 20.21 8.88
N GLY A 566 20.69 19.39 8.06
CA GLY A 566 22.00 18.84 8.35
C GLY A 566 22.00 17.88 9.55
N PRO A 567 23.10 17.82 10.34
CA PRO A 567 23.25 16.89 11.45
C PRO A 567 22.15 16.97 12.51
N LYS A 568 21.52 18.14 12.66
CA LYS A 568 20.42 18.34 13.63
C LYS A 568 19.24 17.41 13.39
N VAL A 569 19.13 16.81 12.20
CA VAL A 569 18.10 15.80 11.88
C VAL A 569 18.18 14.60 12.83
N TRP A 570 19.37 14.29 13.35
CA TRP A 570 19.62 13.17 14.26
C TRP A 570 19.49 13.51 15.75
N TRP A 571 19.05 14.72 16.09
CA TRP A 571 18.89 15.09 17.50
C TRP A 571 17.82 14.20 18.19
N PRO A 572 18.05 13.74 19.43
CA PRO A 572 19.13 14.00 20.37
C PRO A 572 20.35 13.05 20.27
N SER A 573 20.46 12.24 19.24
CA SER A 573 21.57 11.29 19.05
C SER A 573 22.94 12.00 18.97
N ARG A 574 24.03 11.27 19.33
CA ARG A 574 25.41 11.75 19.19
C ARG A 574 25.76 12.14 17.75
N LEU A 575 25.09 11.57 16.75
CA LEU A 575 25.25 11.94 15.34
C LEU A 575 24.95 13.41 15.04
N ALA A 576 24.10 14.05 15.84
CA ALA A 576 23.82 15.47 15.71
C ALA A 576 25.04 16.39 15.98
N LYS A 577 26.12 15.85 16.55
CA LYS A 577 27.33 16.58 16.96
C LYS A 577 28.58 16.25 16.11
N THR A 578 28.50 15.30 15.16
CA THR A 578 29.68 14.66 14.57
C THR A 578 30.18 15.31 13.28
N ASP A 579 29.40 16.14 12.58
CA ASP A 579 29.82 16.76 11.32
C ASP A 579 30.91 17.85 11.49
N GLY A 580 31.11 18.40 12.71
CA GLY A 580 32.20 19.32 12.98
C GLY A 580 33.60 18.68 13.10
N ALA A 581 33.65 17.37 13.44
CA ALA A 581 34.92 16.68 13.65
C ALA A 581 35.52 16.12 12.33
N GLY A 582 34.74 15.94 11.28
CA GLY A 582 35.19 15.52 9.94
C GLY A 582 35.87 16.66 9.18
N GLU A 583 35.28 17.86 9.19
CA GLU A 583 35.86 19.03 8.54
C GLU A 583 37.16 19.53 9.22
N GLU A 584 37.27 19.38 10.53
CA GLU A 584 38.52 19.69 11.24
C GLU A 584 39.66 18.72 10.91
N ARG A 585 39.38 17.40 10.74
CA ARG A 585 40.38 16.42 10.30
C ARG A 585 40.83 16.64 8.86
N GLU A 586 39.92 17.00 7.96
CA GLU A 586 40.30 17.28 6.57
C GLU A 586 41.10 18.60 6.45
N ARG A 587 40.76 19.64 7.21
CA ARG A 587 41.52 20.88 7.28
C ARG A 587 42.92 20.65 7.88
N THR A 588 43.03 19.78 8.87
CA THR A 588 44.34 19.47 9.50
C THR A 588 45.22 18.63 8.58
N LEU A 589 44.67 17.78 7.73
CA LEU A 589 45.42 16.98 6.75
C LEU A 589 45.80 17.78 5.49
N VAL A 590 45.14 18.87 5.17
CA VAL A 590 45.47 19.76 4.03
C VAL A 590 46.51 20.84 4.47
N THR A 591 46.65 21.06 5.77
CA THR A 591 47.62 22.04 6.32
C THR A 591 48.86 21.41 6.94
N SER A 592 48.97 20.09 6.95
CA SER A 592 50.18 19.31 7.30
C SER A 592 50.84 18.72 6.05
#